data_d9dcf7d845c1827e4c884a5fe67aa8e4
#
_entry.id   d9dcf7d845c1827e4c884a5fe67aa8e4
#
_cell.length_a   1.000
_cell.length_b   1.000
_cell.length_c   1.000
_cell.angle_alpha   90.00
_cell.angle_beta   90.00
_cell.angle_gamma   90.00
#
_symmetry.space_group_name_H-M   'P 1'
#
loop_
_entity.id
_entity.type
_entity.pdbx_description
1 polymer ?
#
loop_
_entity_poly.entity_id
_entity_poly.type
_entity_poly.pdbx_seq_one_letter_code
_entity_poly.pdbx_strand_id
1 'polypeptide(L)'
;GSREAAACEEHTEVPEILDHADTRSVARDMDVMRALVEDKDLNYFGYSYGTYLGAVYTELFPDNIGRVVLDSAMDPTMARQDPMEGDAAAGEQSLRTYIESQQGQAGFPLSGTTDAAVAQLATFLDGLDADPLTVSGSGTPLNRAKAVDAISKLVTTSPDKWPLLNEGLTQAMNAHDGTALKTNADS
;
A
#
# COMPACT_ATOMS: atom_id res chain seq x y z
N GLY A 1 -9.67 6.70 -10.45
CA GLY A 1 -11.04 7.07 -10.19
C GLY A 1 -11.97 6.96 -11.41
N SER A 2 -12.93 7.86 -11.58
CA SER A 2 -13.99 7.79 -12.59
C SER A 2 -13.52 7.72 -14.06
N ARG A 3 -12.35 8.30 -14.38
CA ARG A 3 -11.78 8.28 -15.73
C ARG A 3 -11.20 6.91 -16.10
N GLU A 4 -10.60 6.22 -15.14
CA GLU A 4 -10.06 4.87 -15.32
C GLU A 4 -11.19 3.84 -15.42
N ALA A 5 -12.21 3.96 -14.58
CA ALA A 5 -13.40 3.10 -14.66
C ALA A 5 -14.08 3.19 -16.03
N ALA A 6 -14.29 4.41 -16.54
CA ALA A 6 -14.86 4.61 -17.88
C ALA A 6 -13.99 4.03 -19.00
N ALA A 7 -12.66 4.14 -18.89
CA ALA A 7 -11.74 3.54 -19.85
C ALA A 7 -11.77 2.01 -19.79
N CYS A 8 -11.87 1.41 -18.61
CA CYS A 8 -12.04 -0.04 -18.47
C CYS A 8 -13.36 -0.51 -19.12
N GLU A 9 -14.44 0.22 -18.91
CA GLU A 9 -15.73 -0.09 -19.50
C GLU A 9 -15.71 0.02 -21.05
N GLU A 10 -15.05 1.05 -21.59
CA GLU A 10 -14.91 1.27 -23.03
C GLU A 10 -14.06 0.20 -23.72
N HIS A 11 -13.06 -0.35 -23.02
CA HIS A 11 -12.10 -1.30 -23.58
C HIS A 11 -12.37 -2.76 -23.23
N THR A 12 -13.45 -3.06 -22.50
CA THR A 12 -13.81 -4.45 -22.22
C THR A 12 -14.61 -5.05 -23.39
N GLU A 13 -14.23 -6.27 -23.83
CA GLU A 13 -14.93 -6.98 -24.92
C GLU A 13 -16.23 -7.62 -24.45
N VAL A 14 -16.38 -7.81 -23.14
CA VAL A 14 -17.56 -8.46 -22.54
C VAL A 14 -18.34 -7.39 -21.79
N PRO A 15 -19.53 -7.00 -22.30
CA PRO A 15 -20.39 -6.03 -21.60
C PRO A 15 -20.68 -6.48 -20.16
N GLU A 16 -20.74 -5.52 -19.25
CA GLU A 16 -21.11 -5.73 -17.84
C GLU A 16 -20.17 -6.63 -17.03
N ILE A 17 -19.01 -7.07 -17.57
CA ILE A 17 -18.08 -7.94 -16.83
C ILE A 17 -17.59 -7.29 -15.53
N LEU A 18 -17.46 -5.97 -15.52
CA LEU A 18 -17.00 -5.23 -14.34
C LEU A 18 -18.03 -5.28 -13.19
N ASP A 19 -19.30 -5.46 -13.49
CA ASP A 19 -20.37 -5.62 -12.50
C ASP A 19 -20.29 -6.99 -11.79
N HIS A 20 -19.53 -7.92 -12.35
CA HIS A 20 -19.32 -9.28 -11.85
C HIS A 20 -17.89 -9.56 -11.37
N ALA A 21 -17.05 -8.52 -11.27
CA ALA A 21 -15.67 -8.65 -10.81
C ALA A 21 -15.51 -8.50 -9.27
N ASP A 22 -16.58 -8.75 -8.52
CA ASP A 22 -16.54 -8.75 -7.04
C ASP A 22 -15.96 -10.07 -6.49
N THR A 23 -15.49 -10.04 -5.24
CA THR A 23 -14.85 -11.18 -4.58
C THR A 23 -15.72 -12.43 -4.54
N ARG A 24 -17.05 -12.29 -4.36
CA ARG A 24 -17.95 -13.45 -4.32
C ARG A 24 -18.13 -14.09 -5.69
N SER A 25 -18.14 -13.29 -6.75
CA SER A 25 -18.17 -13.76 -8.14
C SER A 25 -16.87 -14.51 -8.48
N VAL A 26 -15.72 -13.93 -8.13
CA VAL A 26 -14.42 -14.60 -8.30
C VAL A 26 -14.35 -15.93 -7.52
N ALA A 27 -14.86 -15.98 -6.29
CA ALA A 27 -14.89 -17.22 -5.52
C ALA A 27 -15.79 -18.30 -6.17
N ARG A 28 -16.89 -17.91 -6.83
CA ARG A 28 -17.73 -18.84 -7.61
C ARG A 28 -17.01 -19.34 -8.86
N ASP A 29 -16.29 -18.48 -9.55
CA ASP A 29 -15.47 -18.87 -10.70
C ASP A 29 -14.37 -19.85 -10.30
N MET A 30 -13.77 -19.68 -9.12
CA MET A 30 -12.81 -20.64 -8.57
C MET A 30 -13.43 -22.03 -8.37
N ASP A 31 -14.68 -22.11 -7.88
CA ASP A 31 -15.36 -23.42 -7.74
C ASP A 31 -15.70 -24.05 -9.09
N VAL A 32 -16.08 -23.24 -10.08
CA VAL A 32 -16.24 -23.71 -11.46
C VAL A 32 -14.92 -24.26 -12.02
N MET A 33 -13.81 -23.54 -11.82
CA MET A 33 -12.48 -24.01 -12.27
C MET A 33 -12.09 -25.32 -11.57
N ARG A 34 -12.30 -25.42 -10.23
CA ARG A 34 -12.07 -26.67 -9.48
C ARG A 34 -12.85 -27.85 -10.11
N ALA A 35 -14.14 -27.61 -10.39
CA ALA A 35 -14.99 -28.66 -10.97
C ALA A 35 -14.57 -29.04 -12.41
N LEU A 36 -14.12 -28.08 -13.22
CA LEU A 36 -13.65 -28.35 -14.60
C LEU A 36 -12.38 -29.20 -14.65
N VAL A 37 -11.51 -29.11 -13.63
CA VAL A 37 -10.32 -29.97 -13.52
C VAL A 37 -10.59 -31.25 -12.73
N GLU A 38 -11.85 -31.50 -12.39
CA GLU A 38 -12.31 -32.69 -11.66
C GLU A 38 -11.71 -32.87 -10.26
N ASP A 39 -11.24 -31.77 -9.64
CA ASP A 39 -10.76 -31.78 -8.25
C ASP A 39 -11.94 -31.85 -7.28
N LYS A 40 -11.87 -32.80 -6.34
CA LYS A 40 -12.86 -32.91 -5.30
C LYS A 40 -12.87 -31.70 -4.38
N ASP A 41 -11.69 -31.31 -3.92
CA ASP A 41 -11.49 -30.26 -2.92
C ASP A 41 -10.51 -29.22 -3.46
N LEU A 42 -10.79 -27.92 -3.27
CA LEU A 42 -9.86 -26.84 -3.58
C LEU A 42 -8.74 -26.81 -2.55
N ASN A 43 -7.49 -26.97 -2.98
CA ASN A 43 -6.32 -26.64 -2.18
C ASN A 43 -5.89 -25.21 -2.51
N TYR A 44 -5.80 -24.35 -1.52
CA TYR A 44 -5.66 -22.92 -1.72
C TYR A 44 -4.52 -22.31 -0.91
N PHE A 45 -3.72 -21.48 -1.57
CA PHE A 45 -2.76 -20.60 -0.93
C PHE A 45 -3.13 -19.15 -1.24
N GLY A 46 -3.50 -18.37 -0.23
CA GLY A 46 -3.84 -16.95 -0.35
C GLY A 46 -2.81 -16.07 0.32
N TYR A 47 -2.39 -15.00 -0.37
CA TYR A 47 -1.53 -13.95 0.17
C TYR A 47 -2.23 -12.59 0.08
N SER A 48 -2.14 -11.75 1.15
CA SER A 48 -2.76 -10.43 1.19
C SER A 48 -4.27 -10.49 0.84
N TYR A 49 -4.76 -9.82 -0.20
CA TYR A 49 -6.15 -9.91 -0.67
C TYR A 49 -6.60 -11.34 -0.95
N GLY A 50 -5.68 -12.22 -1.37
CA GLY A 50 -6.00 -13.65 -1.55
C GLY A 50 -6.47 -14.33 -0.27
N THR A 51 -6.12 -13.84 0.91
CA THR A 51 -6.63 -14.37 2.19
C THR A 51 -8.10 -14.06 2.38
N TYR A 52 -8.55 -12.86 1.98
CA TYR A 52 -9.96 -12.49 1.98
C TYR A 52 -10.75 -13.32 0.95
N LEU A 53 -10.22 -13.49 -0.27
CA LEU A 53 -10.83 -14.34 -1.30
C LEU A 53 -10.97 -15.80 -0.82
N GLY A 54 -9.92 -16.36 -0.19
CA GLY A 54 -9.96 -17.71 0.38
C GLY A 54 -10.99 -17.85 1.50
N ALA A 55 -11.13 -16.85 2.37
CA ALA A 55 -12.16 -16.83 3.41
C ALA A 55 -13.57 -16.82 2.81
N VAL A 56 -13.81 -16.00 1.79
CA VAL A 56 -15.09 -15.92 1.06
C VAL A 56 -15.40 -17.25 0.36
N TYR A 57 -14.39 -17.88 -0.27
CA TYR A 57 -14.57 -19.20 -0.88
C TYR A 57 -14.98 -20.24 0.15
N THR A 58 -14.30 -20.29 1.30
CA THR A 58 -14.61 -21.24 2.38
C THR A 58 -16.01 -21.03 2.93
N GLU A 59 -16.48 -19.79 3.03
CA GLU A 59 -17.86 -19.48 3.44
C GLU A 59 -18.89 -19.98 2.41
N LEU A 60 -18.60 -19.80 1.11
CA LEU A 60 -19.54 -20.16 0.04
C LEU A 60 -19.56 -21.67 -0.26
N PHE A 61 -18.42 -22.34 -0.12
CA PHE A 61 -18.23 -23.73 -0.52
C PHE A 61 -17.52 -24.56 0.57
N PRO A 62 -18.09 -24.66 1.78
CA PRO A 62 -17.44 -25.34 2.91
C PRO A 62 -17.16 -26.84 2.66
N ASP A 63 -17.94 -27.47 1.80
CA ASP A 63 -17.80 -28.90 1.46
C ASP A 63 -16.78 -29.16 0.33
N ASN A 64 -16.33 -28.10 -0.35
CA ASN A 64 -15.41 -28.18 -1.50
C ASN A 64 -14.00 -27.70 -1.16
N ILE A 65 -13.69 -27.47 0.11
CA ILE A 65 -12.41 -26.92 0.56
C ILE A 65 -11.50 -28.00 1.15
N GLY A 66 -10.25 -28.06 0.68
CA GLY A 66 -9.22 -28.96 1.16
C GLY A 66 -8.23 -28.26 2.11
N ARG A 67 -6.97 -28.17 1.70
CA ARG A 67 -5.93 -27.51 2.47
C ARG A 67 -5.88 -26.02 2.14
N VAL A 68 -5.91 -25.18 3.17
CA VAL A 68 -5.86 -23.73 3.03
C VAL A 68 -4.70 -23.16 3.82
N VAL A 69 -3.92 -22.31 3.16
CA VAL A 69 -2.90 -21.48 3.81
C VAL A 69 -3.20 -20.02 3.47
N LEU A 70 -3.32 -19.19 4.48
CA LEU A 70 -3.59 -17.75 4.37
C LEU A 70 -2.43 -16.99 5.00
N ASP A 71 -1.63 -16.34 4.17
CA ASP A 71 -0.46 -15.58 4.59
C ASP A 71 -0.73 -14.07 4.48
N SER A 72 -0.34 -13.28 5.49
CA SER A 72 -0.68 -11.86 5.61
C SER A 72 -2.20 -11.64 5.60
N ALA A 73 -2.89 -12.26 6.57
CA ALA A 73 -4.34 -12.35 6.62
C ALA A 73 -5.01 -10.96 6.72
N MET A 74 -5.95 -10.71 5.81
CA MET A 74 -6.88 -9.58 5.89
C MET A 74 -8.08 -9.95 6.77
N ASP A 75 -8.49 -9.03 7.65
CA ASP A 75 -9.73 -9.18 8.42
C ASP A 75 -10.95 -9.05 7.48
N PRO A 76 -11.77 -10.09 7.31
CA PRO A 76 -12.94 -10.04 6.43
C PRO A 76 -13.99 -9.01 6.87
N THR A 77 -13.98 -8.61 8.14
CA THR A 77 -14.93 -7.60 8.66
C THR A 77 -14.54 -6.19 8.23
N MET A 78 -13.25 -5.92 8.03
CA MET A 78 -12.74 -4.65 7.54
C MET A 78 -13.04 -4.42 6.04
N ALA A 79 -13.27 -5.47 5.26
CA ALA A 79 -13.66 -5.33 3.85
C ALA A 79 -15.04 -4.66 3.64
N ARG A 80 -15.81 -4.46 4.72
CA ARG A 80 -17.06 -3.69 4.73
C ARG A 80 -16.87 -2.22 5.14
N GLN A 81 -15.72 -1.87 5.69
CA GLN A 81 -15.26 -0.51 5.93
C GLN A 81 -14.41 -0.09 4.74
N ASP A 82 -14.27 1.20 4.51
CA ASP A 82 -13.38 1.67 3.44
C ASP A 82 -11.95 1.12 3.71
N PRO A 83 -11.41 0.22 2.86
CA PRO A 83 -10.08 -0.36 3.09
C PRO A 83 -9.00 0.73 3.19
N MET A 84 -9.22 1.89 2.55
CA MET A 84 -8.30 3.02 2.59
C MET A 84 -8.25 3.70 3.96
N GLU A 85 -9.32 3.67 4.77
CA GLU A 85 -9.29 4.24 6.12
C GLU A 85 -8.42 3.40 7.07
N GLY A 86 -8.50 2.07 6.97
CA GLY A 86 -7.68 1.16 7.77
C GLY A 86 -6.19 1.29 7.43
N ASP A 87 -5.86 1.33 6.16
CA ASP A 87 -4.49 1.48 5.67
C ASP A 87 -3.91 2.85 6.04
N ALA A 88 -4.72 3.92 5.96
CA ALA A 88 -4.29 5.25 6.37
C ALA A 88 -3.97 5.34 7.87
N ALA A 89 -4.81 4.75 8.72
CA ALA A 89 -4.58 4.73 10.18
C ALA A 89 -3.33 3.91 10.55
N ALA A 90 -3.12 2.75 9.90
CA ALA A 90 -1.92 1.93 10.10
C ALA A 90 -0.66 2.64 9.61
N GLY A 91 -0.74 3.32 8.46
CA GLY A 91 0.35 4.14 7.92
C GLY A 91 0.72 5.30 8.85
N GLU A 92 -0.26 6.01 9.38
CA GLU A 92 -0.03 7.08 10.36
C GLU A 92 0.61 6.53 11.65
N GLN A 93 0.13 5.40 12.17
CA GLN A 93 0.72 4.78 13.35
C GLN A 93 2.19 4.39 13.10
N SER A 94 2.50 3.82 11.95
CA SER A 94 3.87 3.47 11.58
C SER A 94 4.77 4.70 11.48
N LEU A 95 4.28 5.78 10.87
CA LEU A 95 5.00 7.06 10.80
C LEU A 95 5.26 7.63 12.20
N ARG A 96 4.29 7.61 13.10
CA ARG A 96 4.46 8.06 14.49
C ARG A 96 5.49 7.24 15.23
N THR A 97 5.46 5.92 15.09
CA THR A 97 6.45 5.01 15.68
C THR A 97 7.86 5.30 15.18
N TYR A 98 8.02 5.53 13.86
CA TYR A 98 9.29 5.97 13.28
C TYR A 98 9.76 7.28 13.91
N ILE A 99 8.93 8.32 13.92
CA ILE A 99 9.27 9.63 14.48
C ILE A 99 9.70 9.51 15.94
N GLU A 100 8.92 8.81 16.77
CA GLU A 100 9.21 8.61 18.20
C GLU A 100 10.57 7.91 18.42
N SER A 101 10.89 6.91 17.60
CA SER A 101 12.14 6.17 17.69
C SER A 101 13.36 7.01 17.24
N GLN A 102 13.16 7.97 16.33
CA GLN A 102 14.24 8.76 15.73
C GLN A 102 14.44 10.12 16.42
N GLN A 103 13.53 10.54 17.28
CA GLN A 103 13.67 11.78 18.04
C GLN A 103 14.99 11.81 18.84
N GLY A 104 15.77 12.88 18.67
CA GLY A 104 17.06 13.05 19.31
C GLY A 104 18.22 12.28 18.67
N GLN A 105 17.98 11.50 17.63
CA GLN A 105 19.05 10.86 16.87
C GLN A 105 19.75 11.88 15.95
N ALA A 106 21.06 11.71 15.80
CA ALA A 106 21.83 12.52 14.86
C ALA A 106 21.34 12.30 13.41
N GLY A 107 21.11 13.40 12.69
CA GLY A 107 20.64 13.34 11.30
C GLY A 107 19.13 13.21 11.14
N PHE A 108 18.34 13.17 12.23
CA PHE A 108 16.89 13.25 12.13
C PHE A 108 16.44 14.70 11.88
N PRO A 109 15.74 14.98 10.75
CA PRO A 109 15.49 16.35 10.32
C PRO A 109 14.31 17.05 10.99
N LEU A 110 13.45 16.27 11.66
CA LEU A 110 12.23 16.79 12.30
C LEU A 110 12.49 17.06 13.80
N SER A 111 11.75 17.98 14.39
CA SER A 111 11.98 18.43 15.77
C SER A 111 10.70 18.64 16.56
N GLY A 112 10.82 18.71 17.88
CA GLY A 112 9.71 18.95 18.80
C GLY A 112 9.01 17.64 19.21
N THR A 113 7.72 17.71 19.51
CA THR A 113 6.90 16.55 19.84
C THR A 113 6.59 15.74 18.58
N THR A 114 6.11 14.51 18.74
CA THR A 114 5.66 13.66 17.61
C THR A 114 4.64 14.39 16.74
N ASP A 115 3.65 15.08 17.33
CA ASP A 115 2.66 15.86 16.59
C ASP A 115 3.28 17.05 15.85
N ALA A 116 4.25 17.72 16.45
CA ALA A 116 4.97 18.81 15.79
C ALA A 116 5.79 18.32 14.60
N ALA A 117 6.45 17.17 14.73
CA ALA A 117 7.20 16.54 13.65
C ALA A 117 6.29 16.07 12.49
N VAL A 118 5.14 15.46 12.80
CA VAL A 118 4.12 15.11 11.80
C VAL A 118 3.65 16.37 11.05
N ALA A 119 3.36 17.47 11.77
CA ALA A 119 2.94 18.73 11.16
C ALA A 119 4.03 19.35 10.27
N GLN A 120 5.31 19.28 10.67
CA GLN A 120 6.44 19.72 9.85
C GLN A 120 6.54 18.91 8.55
N LEU A 121 6.42 17.58 8.64
CA LEU A 121 6.45 16.71 7.48
C LEU A 121 5.26 16.99 6.55
N ALA A 122 4.06 17.15 7.09
CA ALA A 122 2.87 17.48 6.30
C ALA A 122 3.05 18.81 5.55
N THR A 123 3.54 19.86 6.24
CA THR A 123 3.80 21.17 5.62
C THR A 123 4.84 21.07 4.49
N PHE A 124 5.90 20.29 4.70
CA PHE A 124 6.90 20.04 3.68
C PHE A 124 6.29 19.33 2.46
N LEU A 125 5.53 18.27 2.67
CA LEU A 125 4.89 17.50 1.60
C LEU A 125 3.88 18.34 0.81
N ASP A 126 3.09 19.18 1.47
CA ASP A 126 2.11 20.05 0.80
C ASP A 126 2.79 21.07 -0.13
N GLY A 127 4.01 21.51 0.21
CA GLY A 127 4.81 22.38 -0.64
C GLY A 127 5.24 21.72 -1.96
N LEU A 128 5.39 20.40 -2.00
CA LEU A 128 5.89 19.67 -3.16
C LEU A 128 4.94 19.61 -4.36
N ASP A 129 3.68 19.99 -4.21
CA ASP A 129 2.76 20.09 -5.36
C ASP A 129 3.06 21.31 -6.21
N ALA A 130 3.52 22.41 -5.59
CA ALA A 130 3.92 23.64 -6.27
C ALA A 130 5.41 23.66 -6.67
N ASP A 131 6.27 23.05 -5.86
CA ASP A 131 7.71 23.03 -6.01
C ASP A 131 8.30 21.62 -5.77
N PRO A 132 8.21 20.72 -6.76
CA PRO A 132 8.69 19.34 -6.64
C PRO A 132 10.21 19.27 -6.51
N LEU A 133 10.70 18.27 -5.74
CA LEU A 133 12.13 18.06 -5.53
C LEU A 133 12.84 17.65 -6.81
N THR A 134 14.04 18.15 -7.01
CA THR A 134 14.94 17.65 -8.06
C THR A 134 15.43 16.24 -7.73
N VAL A 135 15.65 15.42 -8.75
CA VAL A 135 16.22 14.08 -8.62
C VAL A 135 17.35 13.92 -9.63
N SER A 136 18.57 13.79 -9.15
CA SER A 136 19.76 13.63 -9.99
C SER A 136 19.67 12.39 -10.86
N GLY A 137 20.00 12.52 -12.15
CA GLY A 137 19.92 11.41 -13.10
C GLY A 137 18.50 10.99 -13.50
N SER A 138 17.47 11.66 -13.01
CA SER A 138 16.08 11.41 -13.37
C SER A 138 15.48 12.63 -14.08
N GLY A 139 14.85 12.42 -15.24
CA GLY A 139 14.05 13.46 -15.89
C GLY A 139 12.71 13.76 -15.20
N THR A 140 12.41 13.06 -14.10
CA THR A 140 11.13 13.18 -13.42
C THR A 140 11.35 13.64 -11.98
N PRO A 141 10.83 14.81 -11.58
CA PRO A 141 10.94 15.30 -10.22
C PRO A 141 10.11 14.46 -9.24
N LEU A 142 10.43 14.57 -7.95
CA LEU A 142 9.71 13.94 -6.87
C LEU A 142 8.64 14.92 -6.36
N ASN A 143 7.40 14.74 -6.80
CA ASN A 143 6.24 15.49 -6.32
C ASN A 143 5.70 14.88 -5.01
N ARG A 144 4.67 15.51 -4.42
CA ARG A 144 4.05 15.07 -3.17
C ARG A 144 3.68 13.57 -3.19
N ALA A 145 2.99 13.11 -4.21
CA ALA A 145 2.53 11.71 -4.29
C ALA A 145 3.71 10.72 -4.26
N LYS A 146 4.76 10.99 -5.01
CA LYS A 146 5.97 10.15 -5.05
C LYS A 146 6.77 10.23 -3.75
N ALA A 147 6.81 11.40 -3.11
CA ALA A 147 7.47 11.55 -1.82
C ALA A 147 6.74 10.77 -0.72
N VAL A 148 5.41 10.82 -0.69
CA VAL A 148 4.58 10.02 0.22
C VAL A 148 4.80 8.53 0.00
N ASP A 149 4.81 8.05 -1.26
CA ASP A 149 5.08 6.65 -1.57
C ASP A 149 6.47 6.21 -1.07
N ALA A 150 7.52 7.00 -1.33
CA ALA A 150 8.88 6.72 -0.88
C ALA A 150 8.99 6.66 0.66
N ILE A 151 8.39 7.62 1.36
CA ILE A 151 8.36 7.65 2.83
C ILE A 151 7.61 6.44 3.37
N SER A 152 6.42 6.14 2.84
CA SER A 152 5.62 4.99 3.26
C SER A 152 6.38 3.68 3.12
N LYS A 153 7.04 3.45 2.01
CA LYS A 153 7.87 2.26 1.79
C LYS A 153 8.96 2.12 2.85
N LEU A 154 9.73 3.19 3.10
CA LEU A 154 10.82 3.17 4.07
C LEU A 154 10.36 3.03 5.51
N VAL A 155 9.20 3.61 5.86
CA VAL A 155 8.61 3.48 7.20
C VAL A 155 8.10 2.08 7.47
N THR A 156 7.44 1.44 6.48
CA THR A 156 6.71 0.18 6.69
C THR A 156 7.53 -1.07 6.40
N THR A 157 8.66 -0.96 5.68
CA THR A 157 9.45 -2.13 5.30
C THR A 157 10.19 -2.74 6.49
N SER A 158 11.06 -2.00 7.15
CA SER A 158 11.82 -2.45 8.33
C SER A 158 12.44 -1.28 9.07
N PRO A 159 12.54 -1.32 10.41
CA PRO A 159 13.28 -0.32 11.19
C PRO A 159 14.74 -0.12 10.78
N ASP A 160 15.37 -1.12 10.18
CA ASP A 160 16.74 -1.03 9.65
C ASP A 160 16.87 -0.01 8.51
N LYS A 161 15.76 0.31 7.83
CA LYS A 161 15.69 1.30 6.76
C LYS A 161 15.50 2.75 7.25
N TRP A 162 15.19 2.94 8.52
CA TRP A 162 14.93 4.29 9.07
C TRP A 162 16.12 5.25 8.98
N PRO A 163 17.40 4.82 9.14
CA PRO A 163 18.53 5.70 8.86
C PRO A 163 18.57 6.20 7.41
N LEU A 164 18.17 5.39 6.44
CA LEU A 164 18.06 5.79 5.02
C LEU A 164 16.94 6.80 4.79
N LEU A 165 15.84 6.66 5.54
CA LEU A 165 14.75 7.65 5.52
C LEU A 165 15.22 8.98 6.13
N ASN A 166 15.96 8.95 7.25
CA ASN A 166 16.53 10.16 7.84
C ASN A 166 17.43 10.92 6.85
N GLU A 167 18.32 10.19 6.16
CA GLU A 167 19.18 10.76 5.11
C GLU A 167 18.34 11.38 3.99
N GLY A 168 17.38 10.63 3.45
CA GLY A 168 16.51 11.09 2.37
C GLY A 168 15.70 12.32 2.74
N LEU A 169 15.09 12.35 3.93
CA LEU A 169 14.35 13.50 4.43
C LEU A 169 15.27 14.72 4.68
N THR A 170 16.47 14.49 5.21
CA THR A 170 17.43 15.56 5.47
C THR A 170 17.86 16.25 4.16
N GLN A 171 18.18 15.50 3.12
CA GLN A 171 18.49 16.05 1.81
C GLN A 171 17.29 16.76 1.19
N ALA A 172 16.13 16.13 1.24
CA ALA A 172 14.91 16.68 0.68
C ALA A 172 14.52 18.03 1.32
N MET A 173 14.54 18.11 2.64
CA MET A 173 14.11 19.30 3.38
C MET A 173 15.16 20.43 3.41
N ASN A 174 16.45 20.09 3.44
CA ASN A 174 17.52 21.09 3.61
C ASN A 174 18.15 21.52 2.29
N ALA A 175 18.21 20.64 1.29
CA ALA A 175 18.87 20.91 0.00
C ALA A 175 17.88 20.89 -1.19
N HIS A 176 16.59 20.66 -0.96
CA HIS A 176 15.58 20.54 -2.01
C HIS A 176 15.93 19.44 -3.04
N ASP A 177 16.61 18.37 -2.58
CA ASP A 177 17.07 17.25 -3.39
C ASP A 177 16.40 15.95 -2.94
N GLY A 178 15.57 15.37 -3.80
CA GLY A 178 14.83 14.11 -3.59
C GLY A 178 15.60 12.85 -3.98
N THR A 179 16.86 12.98 -4.41
CA THR A 179 17.63 11.85 -4.96
C THR A 179 17.78 10.71 -3.96
N ALA A 180 18.22 11.00 -2.73
CA ALA A 180 18.41 9.96 -1.72
C ALA A 180 17.06 9.35 -1.30
N LEU A 181 16.02 10.16 -1.12
CA LEU A 181 14.69 9.67 -0.74
C LEU A 181 14.16 8.69 -1.78
N LYS A 182 14.28 9.01 -3.08
CA LYS A 182 13.87 8.13 -4.16
C LYS A 182 14.74 6.86 -4.23
N THR A 183 16.06 7.01 -4.24
CA THR A 183 16.98 5.88 -4.37
C THR A 183 16.84 4.88 -3.22
N ASN A 184 16.72 5.38 -2.00
CA ASN A 184 16.57 4.56 -0.80
C ASN A 184 15.22 3.82 -0.74
N ALA A 185 14.17 4.40 -1.31
CA ALA A 185 12.87 3.74 -1.42
C ALA A 185 12.82 2.67 -2.53
N ASP A 186 13.72 2.73 -3.51
CA ASP A 186 13.81 1.77 -4.61
C ASP A 186 14.80 0.60 -4.29
N SER A 187 15.52 0.66 -3.14
CA SER A 187 16.46 -0.36 -2.66
C SER A 187 15.80 -1.36 -1.69
#